data_e40a671fc284247a4a1d8c8477b7dd31
#
_entry.id   e40a671fc284247a4a1d8c8477b7dd31
#
_cell.length_a   1.000
_cell.length_b   1.000
_cell.length_c   1.000
_cell.angle_alpha   90.00
_cell.angle_beta   90.00
_cell.angle_gamma   90.00
#
_symmetry.space_group_name_H-M   'P 1'
#
loop_
_entity.id
_entity.type
_entity.pdbx_description
1 polymer ?
#
loop_
_entity_poly.entity_id
_entity_poly.type
_entity_poly.pdbx_seq_one_letter_code
_entity_poly.pdbx_strand_id
1 'polypeptide(L)'
;MSKYYKIAIALAVSTFAIGTTEFVPVGMLTDIAQDMHVSTGMIGLLVTGYAIAQAIGAPIATSFVGRIARRQLFAWLMIAFAVLNLLSASAPTYGILLGTRALTAVVHGVFFATASVYLTKLAPVDKKGEAASWLFGGLTVATVFGVPFGTYLGEAVGWRATFAVVGLLGVFGWLGVLTQVPKTAAPLVTDNQLAGIITVIRHPKISLTLLMATLGFGSSFVLYTYIRLYLQQVTGVSTAGVVGVLVLYGAFVTVGNVIGGRLANRQALGVVAGILVAQIVVQLLQLLLLPRPGWYLVGIALLGLVAFMGNASLQSRIIMTTTELAPAHTDVASALNVSALNFGIAGGSFVGNAVMSYAGLQMLPLVGAVMGGVAVLVVALLRRIN
;
A
#
# COMPACT_ATOMS: atom_id res chain seq x y z
N MET A 1 -17.34 -5.60 -25.43
CA MET A 1 -16.47 -5.92 -24.27
C MET A 1 -17.01 -7.13 -23.55
N SER A 2 -16.19 -8.15 -23.27
CA SER A 2 -16.67 -9.33 -22.55
C SER A 2 -17.11 -8.96 -21.12
N LYS A 3 -17.99 -9.79 -20.53
CA LYS A 3 -18.52 -9.57 -19.17
C LYS A 3 -17.39 -9.51 -18.12
N TYR A 4 -16.33 -10.28 -18.32
CA TYR A 4 -15.13 -10.26 -17.49
C TYR A 4 -14.51 -8.86 -17.41
N TYR A 5 -14.24 -8.21 -18.54
CA TYR A 5 -13.62 -6.88 -18.57
C TYR A 5 -14.48 -5.80 -17.94
N LYS A 6 -15.81 -5.87 -18.08
CA LYS A 6 -16.71 -4.92 -17.41
C LYS A 6 -16.61 -5.02 -15.88
N ILE A 7 -16.56 -6.25 -15.36
CA ILE A 7 -16.37 -6.51 -13.92
C ILE A 7 -14.98 -6.05 -13.48
N ALA A 8 -13.94 -6.38 -14.24
CA ALA A 8 -12.56 -6.00 -13.93
C ALA A 8 -12.39 -4.48 -13.84
N ILE A 9 -12.98 -3.72 -14.79
CA ILE A 9 -12.96 -2.26 -14.76
C ILE A 9 -13.73 -1.71 -13.55
N ALA A 10 -14.90 -2.23 -13.22
CA ALA A 10 -15.66 -1.79 -12.05
C ALA A 10 -14.88 -1.98 -10.75
N LEU A 11 -14.19 -3.11 -10.61
CA LEU A 11 -13.34 -3.38 -9.46
C LEU A 11 -12.04 -2.55 -9.49
N ALA A 12 -11.47 -2.26 -10.68
CA ALA A 12 -10.32 -1.37 -10.82
C ALA A 12 -10.65 0.08 -10.43
N VAL A 13 -11.84 0.58 -10.79
CA VAL A 13 -12.33 1.91 -10.34
C VAL A 13 -12.50 1.93 -8.82
N SER A 14 -12.98 0.83 -8.24
CA SER A 14 -13.08 0.71 -6.79
C SER A 14 -11.69 0.73 -6.12
N THR A 15 -10.71 0.02 -6.66
CA THR A 15 -9.33 0.03 -6.13
C THR A 15 -8.62 1.35 -6.39
N PHE A 16 -8.97 2.11 -7.43
CA PHE A 16 -8.50 3.48 -7.60
C PHE A 16 -8.98 4.39 -6.44
N ALA A 17 -10.26 4.36 -6.09
CA ALA A 17 -10.79 5.12 -4.95
C ALA A 17 -10.10 4.72 -3.63
N ILE A 18 -9.94 3.41 -3.43
CA ILE A 18 -9.29 2.82 -2.26
C ILE A 18 -7.82 3.22 -2.18
N GLY A 19 -7.06 3.11 -3.26
CA GLY A 19 -5.65 3.50 -3.30
C GLY A 19 -5.46 5.01 -3.08
N THR A 20 -6.37 5.82 -3.61
CA THR A 20 -6.34 7.27 -3.37
C THR A 20 -6.49 7.57 -1.88
N THR A 21 -7.46 6.97 -1.18
CA THR A 21 -7.64 7.23 0.26
C THR A 21 -6.47 6.75 1.11
N GLU A 22 -5.76 5.70 0.70
CA GLU A 22 -4.63 5.15 1.44
C GLU A 22 -3.48 6.15 1.54
N PHE A 23 -3.07 6.73 0.40
CA PHE A 23 -1.84 7.52 0.32
C PHE A 23 -2.05 9.04 0.30
N VAL A 24 -3.26 9.52 0.03
CA VAL A 24 -3.57 10.96 -0.01
C VAL A 24 -3.20 11.70 1.28
N PRO A 25 -3.35 11.14 2.50
CA PRO A 25 -2.96 11.83 3.72
C PRO A 25 -1.48 12.24 3.74
N VAL A 26 -0.59 11.48 3.10
CA VAL A 26 0.85 11.78 3.00
C VAL A 26 1.10 13.16 2.40
N GLY A 27 0.29 13.57 1.43
CA GLY A 27 0.35 14.90 0.82
C GLY A 27 -0.28 16.01 1.65
N MET A 28 -1.04 15.69 2.71
CA MET A 28 -1.84 16.67 3.48
C MET A 28 -1.54 16.61 4.99
N LEU A 29 -0.49 15.91 5.44
CA LEU A 29 -0.20 15.71 6.86
C LEU A 29 -0.11 17.05 7.62
N THR A 30 0.54 18.06 7.04
CA THR A 30 0.69 19.39 7.64
C THR A 30 -0.63 20.11 7.79
N ASP A 31 -1.48 20.08 6.77
CA ASP A 31 -2.76 20.79 6.77
C ASP A 31 -3.72 20.17 7.79
N ILE A 32 -3.74 18.84 7.87
CA ILE A 32 -4.53 18.11 8.88
C ILE A 32 -3.99 18.40 10.30
N ALA A 33 -2.66 18.43 10.47
CA ALA A 33 -2.04 18.74 11.78
C ALA A 33 -2.44 20.12 12.29
N GLN A 34 -2.37 21.12 11.42
CA GLN A 34 -2.72 22.50 11.75
C GLN A 34 -4.20 22.67 12.10
N ASP A 35 -5.09 22.12 11.27
CA ASP A 35 -6.54 22.23 11.45
C ASP A 35 -7.04 21.44 12.67
N MET A 36 -6.44 20.29 12.96
CA MET A 36 -6.78 19.46 14.12
C MET A 36 -6.03 19.82 15.41
N HIS A 37 -5.15 20.83 15.36
CA HIS A 37 -4.33 21.27 16.47
C HIS A 37 -3.51 20.14 17.14
N VAL A 38 -2.95 19.24 16.32
CA VAL A 38 -2.12 18.13 16.78
C VAL A 38 -0.70 18.24 16.25
N SER A 39 0.25 17.59 16.92
CA SER A 39 1.63 17.57 16.47
C SER A 39 1.79 16.78 15.16
N THR A 40 2.82 17.12 14.38
CA THR A 40 3.18 16.38 13.16
C THR A 40 3.50 14.91 13.44
N GLY A 41 3.98 14.58 14.65
CA GLY A 41 4.17 13.21 15.11
C GLY A 41 2.85 12.45 15.27
N MET A 42 1.85 13.07 15.87
CA MET A 42 0.52 12.45 15.99
C MET A 42 -0.13 12.21 14.63
N ILE A 43 0.04 13.15 13.69
CA ILE A 43 -0.60 13.00 12.38
C ILE A 43 0.00 11.87 11.57
N GLY A 44 1.28 11.54 11.75
CA GLY A 44 1.91 10.35 11.14
C GLY A 44 1.25 9.04 11.57
N LEU A 45 0.57 9.02 12.74
CA LEU A 45 -0.21 7.86 13.19
C LEU A 45 -1.44 7.59 12.29
N LEU A 46 -1.90 8.54 11.48
CA LEU A 46 -2.95 8.27 10.49
C LEU A 46 -2.48 7.24 9.47
N VAL A 47 -1.21 7.29 9.04
CA VAL A 47 -0.62 6.33 8.11
C VAL A 47 -0.30 5.02 8.84
N THR A 48 0.37 5.12 9.99
CA THR A 48 0.72 3.95 10.82
C THR A 48 -0.53 3.17 11.25
N GLY A 49 -1.54 3.87 11.79
CA GLY A 49 -2.79 3.26 12.26
C GLY A 49 -3.61 2.64 11.15
N TYR A 50 -3.65 3.28 9.97
CA TYR A 50 -4.27 2.71 8.78
C TYR A 50 -3.61 1.39 8.39
N ALA A 51 -2.28 1.37 8.28
CA ALA A 51 -1.52 0.20 7.88
C ALA A 51 -1.65 -0.96 8.91
N ILE A 52 -1.61 -0.67 10.22
CA ILE A 52 -1.84 -1.67 11.27
C ILE A 52 -3.26 -2.23 11.19
N ALA A 53 -4.26 -1.36 11.06
CA ALA A 53 -5.65 -1.77 10.96
C ALA A 53 -5.90 -2.65 9.73
N GLN A 54 -5.25 -2.36 8.60
CA GLN A 54 -5.30 -3.19 7.40
C GLN A 54 -4.58 -4.52 7.61
N ALA A 55 -3.35 -4.50 8.15
CA ALA A 55 -2.52 -5.69 8.34
C ALA A 55 -3.17 -6.74 9.26
N ILE A 56 -3.86 -6.29 10.31
CA ILE A 56 -4.48 -7.16 11.31
C ILE A 56 -5.97 -7.33 11.02
N GLY A 57 -6.67 -6.23 10.78
CA GLY A 57 -8.12 -6.22 10.66
C GLY A 57 -8.64 -6.88 9.39
N ALA A 58 -7.92 -6.74 8.27
CA ALA A 58 -8.36 -7.33 7.01
C ALA A 58 -8.37 -8.87 7.02
N PRO A 59 -7.30 -9.59 7.44
CA PRO A 59 -7.34 -11.05 7.55
C PRO A 59 -8.44 -11.55 8.49
N ILE A 60 -8.61 -10.89 9.65
CA ILE A 60 -9.66 -11.24 10.62
C ILE A 60 -11.04 -11.04 9.98
N ALA A 61 -11.34 -9.87 9.45
CA ALA A 61 -12.64 -9.57 8.85
C ALA A 61 -12.93 -10.44 7.62
N THR A 62 -11.92 -10.77 6.80
CA THR A 62 -12.08 -11.64 5.64
C THR A 62 -12.54 -13.04 6.03
N SER A 63 -12.13 -13.56 7.20
CA SER A 63 -12.54 -14.88 7.68
C SER A 63 -14.05 -14.97 7.98
N PHE A 64 -14.71 -13.85 8.28
CA PHE A 64 -16.15 -13.81 8.58
C PHE A 64 -17.03 -13.58 7.34
N VAL A 65 -16.49 -13.01 6.27
CA VAL A 65 -17.28 -12.62 5.08
C VAL A 65 -17.32 -13.68 3.98
N GLY A 66 -16.65 -14.81 4.17
CA GLY A 66 -16.52 -15.87 3.16
C GLY A 66 -17.84 -16.38 2.58
N ARG A 67 -18.90 -16.41 3.41
CA ARG A 67 -20.24 -16.91 3.07
C ARG A 67 -21.14 -15.89 2.39
N ILE A 68 -20.74 -14.61 2.32
CA ILE A 68 -21.57 -13.56 1.72
C ILE A 68 -21.42 -13.61 0.19
N ALA A 69 -22.54 -13.48 -0.52
CA ALA A 69 -22.55 -13.38 -1.98
C ALA A 69 -21.68 -12.20 -2.46
N ARG A 70 -20.82 -12.42 -3.47
CA ARG A 70 -19.76 -11.46 -3.85
C ARG A 70 -20.29 -10.06 -4.21
N ARG A 71 -21.39 -9.99 -4.95
CA ARG A 71 -22.00 -8.70 -5.27
C ARG A 71 -22.43 -7.93 -4.03
N GLN A 72 -23.06 -8.63 -3.10
CA GLN A 72 -23.51 -8.05 -1.82
C GLN A 72 -22.31 -7.56 -1.00
N LEU A 73 -21.29 -8.42 -0.86
CA LEU A 73 -20.06 -8.09 -0.13
C LEU A 73 -19.39 -6.84 -0.68
N PHE A 74 -19.11 -6.82 -1.99
CA PHE A 74 -18.45 -5.66 -2.62
C PHE A 74 -19.31 -4.39 -2.54
N ALA A 75 -20.63 -4.51 -2.70
CA ALA A 75 -21.53 -3.36 -2.55
C ALA A 75 -21.50 -2.80 -1.13
N TRP A 76 -21.54 -3.68 -0.09
CA TRP A 76 -21.47 -3.24 1.31
C TRP A 76 -20.11 -2.64 1.65
N LEU A 77 -19.02 -3.23 1.15
CA LEU A 77 -17.67 -2.69 1.37
C LEU A 77 -17.52 -1.31 0.72
N MET A 78 -18.03 -1.10 -0.52
CA MET A 78 -17.89 0.18 -1.20
C MET A 78 -18.80 1.27 -0.59
N ILE A 79 -20.00 0.93 -0.12
CA ILE A 79 -20.82 1.91 0.58
C ILE A 79 -20.26 2.24 1.97
N ALA A 80 -19.74 1.24 2.71
CA ALA A 80 -19.04 1.47 3.95
C ALA A 80 -17.79 2.34 3.74
N PHE A 81 -17.01 2.09 2.69
CA PHE A 81 -15.89 2.92 2.27
C PHE A 81 -16.30 4.37 2.01
N ALA A 82 -17.38 4.59 1.25
CA ALA A 82 -17.91 5.91 0.97
C ALA A 82 -18.33 6.65 2.26
N VAL A 83 -19.12 5.99 3.11
CA VAL A 83 -19.58 6.55 4.38
C VAL A 83 -18.41 6.88 5.30
N LEU A 84 -17.43 5.99 5.45
CA LEU A 84 -16.26 6.21 6.32
C LEU A 84 -15.38 7.36 5.82
N ASN A 85 -15.22 7.55 4.50
CA ASN A 85 -14.51 8.72 3.96
C ASN A 85 -15.31 10.02 4.17
N LEU A 86 -16.65 10.01 4.04
CA LEU A 86 -17.49 11.18 4.36
C LEU A 86 -17.44 11.50 5.86
N LEU A 87 -17.43 10.50 6.73
CA LEU A 87 -17.22 10.69 8.16
C LEU A 87 -15.82 11.22 8.47
N SER A 88 -14.78 10.77 7.74
CA SER A 88 -13.45 11.36 7.83
C SER A 88 -13.44 12.84 7.42
N ALA A 89 -14.16 13.19 6.34
CA ALA A 89 -14.30 14.57 5.88
C ALA A 89 -14.99 15.46 6.91
N SER A 90 -15.95 14.95 7.66
CA SER A 90 -16.70 15.67 8.70
C SER A 90 -16.14 15.49 10.11
N ALA A 91 -14.98 14.81 10.27
CA ALA A 91 -14.43 14.52 11.59
C ALA A 91 -14.15 15.79 12.40
N PRO A 92 -14.79 15.96 13.59
CA PRO A 92 -14.57 17.14 14.44
C PRO A 92 -13.31 17.02 15.31
N THR A 93 -12.80 15.80 15.50
CA THR A 93 -11.61 15.54 16.32
C THR A 93 -10.67 14.55 15.65
N TYR A 94 -9.39 14.65 16.00
CA TYR A 94 -8.37 13.73 15.52
C TYR A 94 -8.68 12.23 15.83
N GLY A 95 -9.24 11.95 17.03
CA GLY A 95 -9.60 10.59 17.41
C GLY A 95 -10.68 9.97 16.51
N ILE A 96 -11.69 10.77 16.11
CA ILE A 96 -12.72 10.33 15.17
C ILE A 96 -12.12 10.11 13.78
N LEU A 97 -11.24 11.02 13.32
CA LEU A 97 -10.52 10.85 12.06
C LEU A 97 -9.69 9.57 12.07
N LEU A 98 -8.91 9.32 13.12
CA LEU A 98 -8.10 8.11 13.25
C LEU A 98 -8.97 6.83 13.24
N GLY A 99 -10.09 6.84 13.97
CA GLY A 99 -11.02 5.71 14.01
C GLY A 99 -11.68 5.42 12.66
N THR A 100 -12.16 6.45 11.97
CA THR A 100 -12.74 6.28 10.62
C THR A 100 -11.70 5.79 9.60
N ARG A 101 -10.46 6.25 9.70
CA ARG A 101 -9.34 5.80 8.88
C ARG A 101 -9.00 4.32 9.14
N ALA A 102 -8.95 3.90 10.42
CA ALA A 102 -8.71 2.51 10.77
C ALA A 102 -9.80 1.57 10.22
N LEU A 103 -11.07 1.95 10.34
CA LEU A 103 -12.18 1.18 9.77
C LEU A 103 -12.12 1.14 8.23
N THR A 104 -11.78 2.28 7.58
CA THR A 104 -11.58 2.33 6.13
C THR A 104 -10.48 1.37 5.68
N ALA A 105 -9.40 1.24 6.45
CA ALA A 105 -8.30 0.32 6.18
C ALA A 105 -8.73 -1.16 6.21
N VAL A 106 -9.58 -1.54 7.18
CA VAL A 106 -10.15 -2.90 7.24
C VAL A 106 -11.02 -3.17 6.01
N VAL A 107 -11.90 -2.22 5.65
CA VAL A 107 -12.75 -2.32 4.45
C VAL A 107 -11.90 -2.46 3.18
N HIS A 108 -10.83 -1.66 3.06
CA HIS A 108 -9.85 -1.73 1.96
C HIS A 108 -9.26 -3.14 1.84
N GLY A 109 -8.68 -3.65 2.93
CA GLY A 109 -8.01 -4.94 2.88
C GLY A 109 -8.94 -6.11 2.56
N VAL A 110 -10.17 -6.11 3.14
CA VAL A 110 -11.20 -7.11 2.82
C VAL A 110 -11.62 -7.03 1.35
N PHE A 111 -11.84 -5.81 0.83
CA PHE A 111 -12.18 -5.61 -0.58
C PHE A 111 -11.09 -6.16 -1.50
N PHE A 112 -9.84 -5.75 -1.27
CA PHE A 112 -8.71 -6.14 -2.12
C PHE A 112 -8.48 -7.65 -2.13
N ALA A 113 -8.48 -8.27 -0.95
CA ALA A 113 -8.30 -9.72 -0.80
C ALA A 113 -9.40 -10.51 -1.54
N THR A 114 -10.68 -10.13 -1.30
CA THR A 114 -11.81 -10.87 -1.87
C THR A 114 -12.03 -10.58 -3.35
N ALA A 115 -11.76 -9.36 -3.83
CA ALA A 115 -11.85 -8.99 -5.24
C ALA A 115 -10.76 -9.66 -6.08
N SER A 116 -9.53 -9.79 -5.55
CA SER A 116 -8.43 -10.49 -6.20
C SER A 116 -8.79 -11.95 -6.51
N VAL A 117 -9.25 -12.68 -5.50
CA VAL A 117 -9.68 -14.08 -5.65
C VAL A 117 -10.87 -14.20 -6.62
N TYR A 118 -11.84 -13.28 -6.51
CA TYR A 118 -13.02 -13.29 -7.37
C TYR A 118 -12.67 -13.08 -8.85
N LEU A 119 -11.84 -12.07 -9.16
CA LEU A 119 -11.38 -11.82 -10.54
C LEU A 119 -10.57 -12.98 -11.10
N THR A 120 -9.69 -13.58 -10.30
CA THR A 120 -8.87 -14.72 -10.72
C THR A 120 -9.74 -15.93 -11.06
N LYS A 121 -10.84 -16.18 -10.32
CA LYS A 121 -11.81 -17.25 -10.61
C LYS A 121 -12.65 -16.98 -11.87
N LEU A 122 -12.92 -15.72 -12.19
CA LEU A 122 -13.68 -15.32 -13.37
C LEU A 122 -12.82 -15.23 -14.63
N ALA A 123 -11.51 -15.10 -14.49
CA ALA A 123 -10.61 -14.93 -15.61
C ALA A 123 -10.55 -16.20 -16.46
N PRO A 124 -10.50 -16.06 -17.80
CA PRO A 124 -10.14 -17.17 -18.69
C PRO A 124 -8.81 -17.81 -18.27
N VAL A 125 -8.63 -19.08 -18.56
CA VAL A 125 -7.47 -19.86 -18.09
C VAL A 125 -6.14 -19.21 -18.49
N ASP A 126 -6.08 -18.66 -19.71
CA ASP A 126 -4.94 -17.95 -20.28
C ASP A 126 -4.72 -16.55 -19.71
N LYS A 127 -5.69 -16.00 -18.94
CA LYS A 127 -5.70 -14.62 -18.40
C LYS A 127 -5.73 -14.51 -16.88
N LYS A 128 -5.56 -15.60 -16.16
CA LYS A 128 -5.57 -15.60 -14.68
C LYS A 128 -4.50 -14.67 -14.09
N GLY A 129 -3.33 -14.58 -14.71
CA GLY A 129 -2.28 -13.63 -14.30
C GLY A 129 -2.67 -12.16 -14.51
N GLU A 130 -3.52 -11.87 -15.52
CA GLU A 130 -4.02 -10.52 -15.80
C GLU A 130 -5.03 -10.04 -14.73
N ALA A 131 -5.72 -10.95 -14.05
CA ALA A 131 -6.75 -10.61 -13.08
C ALA A 131 -6.24 -9.72 -11.93
N ALA A 132 -5.08 -10.05 -11.36
CA ALA A 132 -4.44 -9.24 -10.33
C ALA A 132 -4.00 -7.87 -10.87
N SER A 133 -3.55 -7.81 -12.12
CA SER A 133 -3.07 -6.58 -12.76
C SER A 133 -4.16 -5.50 -12.86
N TRP A 134 -5.43 -5.87 -12.97
CA TRP A 134 -6.55 -4.91 -12.98
C TRP A 134 -6.67 -4.16 -11.65
N LEU A 135 -6.56 -4.88 -10.53
CA LEU A 135 -6.67 -4.29 -9.19
C LEU A 135 -5.43 -3.45 -8.85
N PHE A 136 -4.24 -3.98 -9.12
CA PHE A 136 -3.00 -3.23 -8.96
C PHE A 136 -2.92 -2.04 -9.92
N GLY A 137 -3.52 -2.15 -11.12
CA GLY A 137 -3.67 -1.04 -12.05
C GLY A 137 -4.45 0.12 -11.46
N GLY A 138 -5.58 -0.16 -10.78
CA GLY A 138 -6.34 0.85 -10.05
C GLY A 138 -5.51 1.55 -8.97
N LEU A 139 -4.77 0.78 -8.15
CA LEU A 139 -3.84 1.32 -7.15
C LEU A 139 -2.72 2.17 -7.76
N THR A 140 -2.15 1.72 -8.87
CA THR A 140 -1.08 2.45 -9.57
C THR A 140 -1.60 3.78 -10.13
N VAL A 141 -2.79 3.77 -10.76
CA VAL A 141 -3.44 5.00 -11.23
C VAL A 141 -3.75 5.95 -10.06
N ALA A 142 -4.14 5.41 -8.89
CA ALA A 142 -4.34 6.20 -7.69
C ALA A 142 -3.04 6.89 -7.22
N THR A 143 -1.92 6.20 -7.27
CA THR A 143 -0.62 6.77 -6.87
C THR A 143 -0.18 7.87 -7.83
N VAL A 144 -0.42 7.71 -9.15
CA VAL A 144 0.01 8.69 -10.18
C VAL A 144 -0.90 9.91 -10.23
N PHE A 145 -2.22 9.72 -10.11
CA PHE A 145 -3.20 10.79 -10.30
C PHE A 145 -3.99 11.10 -9.03
N GLY A 146 -4.42 10.07 -8.29
CA GLY A 146 -5.27 10.23 -7.12
C GLY A 146 -4.57 10.98 -5.99
N VAL A 147 -3.33 10.62 -5.68
CA VAL A 147 -2.56 11.26 -4.60
C VAL A 147 -2.21 12.71 -4.94
N PRO A 148 -1.60 13.03 -6.10
CA PRO A 148 -1.33 14.42 -6.46
C PRO A 148 -2.59 15.28 -6.58
N PHE A 149 -3.65 14.76 -7.22
CA PHE A 149 -4.92 15.47 -7.33
C PHE A 149 -5.56 15.71 -5.96
N GLY A 150 -5.56 14.71 -5.10
CA GLY A 150 -6.06 14.86 -3.74
C GLY A 150 -5.24 15.83 -2.90
N THR A 151 -3.92 15.85 -3.07
CA THR A 151 -3.03 16.83 -2.42
C THR A 151 -3.35 18.25 -2.91
N TYR A 152 -3.45 18.44 -4.23
CA TYR A 152 -3.83 19.72 -4.83
C TYR A 152 -5.21 20.20 -4.32
N LEU A 153 -6.20 19.33 -4.29
CA LEU A 153 -7.54 19.65 -3.79
C LEU A 153 -7.50 20.02 -2.29
N GLY A 154 -6.70 19.28 -1.52
CA GLY A 154 -6.48 19.55 -0.11
C GLY A 154 -5.88 20.93 0.17
N GLU A 155 -4.95 21.37 -0.68
CA GLU A 155 -4.37 22.70 -0.63
C GLU A 155 -5.34 23.81 -1.07
N ALA A 156 -6.11 23.57 -2.14
CA ALA A 156 -6.98 24.58 -2.74
C ALA A 156 -8.28 24.80 -1.95
N VAL A 157 -8.87 23.74 -1.40
CA VAL A 157 -10.22 23.74 -0.80
C VAL A 157 -10.23 23.23 0.64
N GLY A 158 -9.14 22.59 1.06
CA GLY A 158 -8.98 21.97 2.38
C GLY A 158 -9.05 20.43 2.33
N TRP A 159 -8.33 19.79 3.24
CA TRP A 159 -8.19 18.34 3.30
C TRP A 159 -9.52 17.59 3.45
N ARG A 160 -10.53 18.20 4.08
CA ARG A 160 -11.88 17.64 4.20
C ARG A 160 -12.53 17.42 2.86
N ALA A 161 -12.36 18.36 1.91
CA ALA A 161 -12.88 18.23 0.56
C ALA A 161 -12.28 17.03 -0.16
N THR A 162 -11.01 16.72 0.07
CA THR A 162 -10.37 15.55 -0.52
C THR A 162 -11.02 14.25 -0.04
N PHE A 163 -11.25 14.09 1.26
CA PHE A 163 -11.95 12.90 1.76
C PHE A 163 -13.40 12.82 1.27
N ALA A 164 -14.10 13.95 1.13
CA ALA A 164 -15.44 13.98 0.56
C ALA A 164 -15.45 13.51 -0.90
N VAL A 165 -14.52 13.99 -1.73
CA VAL A 165 -14.37 13.53 -3.13
C VAL A 165 -14.01 12.06 -3.19
N VAL A 166 -13.12 11.55 -2.33
CA VAL A 166 -12.81 10.12 -2.25
C VAL A 166 -14.05 9.30 -1.83
N GLY A 167 -14.86 9.81 -0.90
CA GLY A 167 -16.15 9.21 -0.56
C GLY A 167 -17.09 9.12 -1.77
N LEU A 168 -17.19 10.17 -2.59
CA LEU A 168 -17.96 10.17 -3.84
C LEU A 168 -17.40 9.16 -4.85
N LEU A 169 -16.08 9.04 -4.99
CA LEU A 169 -15.46 7.99 -5.82
C LEU A 169 -15.86 6.59 -5.31
N GLY A 170 -16.00 6.41 -4.00
CA GLY A 170 -16.53 5.19 -3.40
C GLY A 170 -17.97 4.89 -3.84
N VAL A 171 -18.83 5.92 -3.97
CA VAL A 171 -20.20 5.77 -4.50
C VAL A 171 -20.15 5.34 -5.98
N PHE A 172 -19.27 5.89 -6.80
CA PHE A 172 -19.09 5.43 -8.18
C PHE A 172 -18.63 3.97 -8.24
N GLY A 173 -17.70 3.56 -7.38
CA GLY A 173 -17.29 2.16 -7.23
C GLY A 173 -18.46 1.25 -6.83
N TRP A 174 -19.30 1.69 -5.89
CA TRP A 174 -20.52 1.00 -5.47
C TRP A 174 -21.51 0.80 -6.63
N LEU A 175 -21.79 1.86 -7.41
CA LEU A 175 -22.63 1.79 -8.61
C LEU A 175 -22.03 0.83 -9.66
N GLY A 176 -20.71 0.87 -9.86
CA GLY A 176 -20.00 -0.05 -10.73
C GLY A 176 -20.18 -1.50 -10.31
N VAL A 177 -20.06 -1.80 -9.02
CA VAL A 177 -20.31 -3.14 -8.46
C VAL A 177 -21.76 -3.57 -8.68
N LEU A 178 -22.75 -2.71 -8.37
CA LEU A 178 -24.17 -3.04 -8.53
C LEU A 178 -24.57 -3.30 -9.97
N THR A 179 -23.94 -2.64 -10.92
CA THR A 179 -24.29 -2.76 -12.35
C THR A 179 -23.55 -3.88 -13.06
N GLN A 180 -22.30 -4.15 -12.69
CA GLN A 180 -21.43 -5.08 -13.42
C GLN A 180 -21.28 -6.44 -12.75
N VAL A 181 -21.29 -6.53 -11.40
CA VAL A 181 -21.14 -7.81 -10.69
C VAL A 181 -22.48 -8.57 -10.68
N PRO A 182 -22.54 -9.84 -11.18
CA PRO A 182 -23.77 -10.61 -11.25
C PRO A 182 -24.40 -10.87 -9.87
N LYS A 183 -25.73 -10.89 -9.80
CA LYS A 183 -26.48 -11.27 -8.57
C LYS A 183 -26.20 -12.70 -8.14
N THR A 184 -25.88 -13.59 -9.08
CA THR A 184 -25.59 -15.02 -8.87
C THR A 184 -24.13 -15.30 -8.50
N ALA A 185 -23.34 -14.28 -8.23
CA ALA A 185 -21.95 -14.48 -7.83
C ALA A 185 -21.87 -15.22 -6.50
N ALA A 186 -21.47 -16.50 -6.56
CA ALA A 186 -21.43 -17.39 -5.40
C ALA A 186 -20.42 -16.90 -4.34
N PRO A 187 -20.66 -17.22 -3.05
CA PRO A 187 -19.68 -17.00 -2.01
C PRO A 187 -18.42 -17.85 -2.26
N LEU A 188 -17.29 -17.38 -1.78
CA LEU A 188 -16.07 -18.18 -1.73
C LEU A 188 -16.03 -18.83 -0.33
N VAL A 189 -16.29 -20.11 -0.28
CA VAL A 189 -16.07 -20.86 0.96
C VAL A 189 -14.57 -20.95 1.15
N THR A 190 -14.07 -20.36 2.22
CA THR A 190 -12.68 -20.48 2.67
C THR A 190 -12.66 -21.36 3.89
N ASP A 191 -11.85 -22.43 3.86
CA ASP A 191 -11.55 -23.23 5.04
C ASP A 191 -10.88 -22.36 6.12
N ASN A 192 -10.78 -22.87 7.34
CA ASN A 192 -10.34 -22.18 8.54
C ASN A 192 -9.00 -21.44 8.36
N GLN A 193 -9.06 -20.20 7.86
CA GLN A 193 -7.88 -19.39 7.53
C GLN A 193 -6.98 -19.11 8.75
N LEU A 194 -7.59 -19.02 9.95
CA LEU A 194 -6.84 -18.76 11.19
C LEU A 194 -5.88 -19.89 11.55
N ALA A 195 -6.30 -21.16 11.37
CA ALA A 195 -5.40 -22.30 11.57
C ALA A 195 -4.24 -22.31 10.56
N GLY A 196 -4.53 -21.94 9.32
CA GLY A 196 -3.51 -21.78 8.27
C GLY A 196 -2.46 -20.71 8.59
N ILE A 197 -2.86 -19.58 9.20
CA ILE A 197 -1.94 -18.51 9.61
C ILE A 197 -0.88 -19.05 10.59
N ILE A 198 -1.30 -19.79 11.61
CA ILE A 198 -0.37 -20.35 12.60
C ILE A 198 0.61 -21.33 11.94
N THR A 199 0.12 -22.18 11.04
CA THR A 199 0.96 -23.13 10.30
C THR A 199 2.02 -22.42 9.46
N VAL A 200 1.62 -21.38 8.73
CA VAL A 200 2.50 -20.59 7.85
C VAL A 200 3.57 -19.85 8.67
N ILE A 201 3.17 -19.16 9.76
CA ILE A 201 4.09 -18.37 10.60
C ILE A 201 5.07 -19.27 11.37
N ARG A 202 4.73 -20.50 11.71
CA ARG A 202 5.65 -21.43 12.38
C ARG A 202 6.80 -21.90 11.50
N HIS A 203 6.71 -21.71 10.18
CA HIS A 203 7.77 -22.14 9.27
C HIS A 203 8.86 -21.05 9.15
N PRO A 204 10.10 -21.29 9.62
CA PRO A 204 11.15 -20.26 9.70
C PRO A 204 11.45 -19.58 8.35
N LYS A 205 11.52 -20.35 7.25
CA LYS A 205 11.77 -19.80 5.91
C LYS A 205 10.63 -18.87 5.45
N ILE A 206 9.38 -19.20 5.76
CA ILE A 206 8.23 -18.38 5.41
C ILE A 206 8.23 -17.11 6.25
N SER A 207 8.41 -17.23 7.57
CA SER A 207 8.45 -16.07 8.49
C SER A 207 9.60 -15.12 8.19
N LEU A 208 10.79 -15.62 7.84
CA LEU A 208 11.91 -14.78 7.41
C LEU A 208 11.60 -14.09 6.05
N THR A 209 10.88 -14.75 5.15
CA THR A 209 10.45 -14.13 3.89
C THR A 209 9.44 -13.00 4.14
N LEU A 210 8.50 -13.19 5.07
CA LEU A 210 7.57 -12.14 5.51
C LEU A 210 8.30 -10.99 6.21
N LEU A 211 9.27 -11.28 7.08
CA LEU A 211 10.09 -10.28 7.75
C LEU A 211 10.92 -9.46 6.75
N MET A 212 11.50 -10.12 5.75
CA MET A 212 12.20 -9.47 4.65
C MET A 212 11.27 -8.51 3.88
N ALA A 213 10.04 -8.92 3.61
CA ALA A 213 9.03 -8.07 2.96
C ALA A 213 8.67 -6.85 3.84
N THR A 214 8.45 -7.07 5.14
CA THR A 214 8.16 -6.01 6.12
C THR A 214 9.28 -4.96 6.16
N LEU A 215 10.51 -5.39 6.35
CA LEU A 215 11.65 -4.49 6.48
C LEU A 215 12.00 -3.80 5.15
N GLY A 216 11.99 -4.55 4.06
CA GLY A 216 12.33 -4.03 2.74
C GLY A 216 11.34 -2.97 2.27
N PHE A 217 10.03 -3.25 2.36
CA PHE A 217 9.02 -2.28 1.98
C PHE A 217 8.97 -1.10 2.95
N GLY A 218 9.04 -1.37 4.26
CA GLY A 218 9.03 -0.37 5.31
C GLY A 218 10.18 0.64 5.20
N SER A 219 11.34 0.23 4.70
CA SER A 219 12.50 1.12 4.57
C SER A 219 12.21 2.33 3.68
N SER A 220 11.39 2.20 2.64
CA SER A 220 10.93 3.33 1.81
C SER A 220 9.94 4.22 2.55
N PHE A 221 9.14 3.67 3.45
CA PHE A 221 8.10 4.43 4.16
C PHE A 221 8.63 5.26 5.33
N VAL A 222 9.88 5.04 5.76
CA VAL A 222 10.56 5.95 6.69
C VAL A 222 10.58 7.37 6.15
N LEU A 223 10.90 7.54 4.87
CA LEU A 223 10.90 8.86 4.20
C LEU A 223 9.54 9.19 3.56
N TYR A 224 8.94 8.24 2.83
CA TYR A 224 7.76 8.52 2.02
C TYR A 224 6.59 9.08 2.83
N THR A 225 6.37 8.59 4.04
CA THR A 225 5.30 9.10 4.92
C THR A 225 5.44 10.59 5.21
N TYR A 226 6.66 11.09 5.30
CA TYR A 226 6.97 12.51 5.60
C TYR A 226 7.51 13.26 4.38
N ILE A 227 7.27 12.75 3.17
CA ILE A 227 7.85 13.28 1.93
C ILE A 227 7.51 14.75 1.70
N ARG A 228 6.30 15.18 2.01
CA ARG A 228 5.90 16.59 1.89
C ARG A 228 6.72 17.49 2.81
N LEU A 229 6.82 17.11 4.09
CA LEU A 229 7.63 17.85 5.09
C LEU A 229 9.10 17.89 4.66
N TYR A 230 9.64 16.77 4.22
CA TYR A 230 11.01 16.66 3.72
C TYR A 230 11.25 17.59 2.52
N LEU A 231 10.36 17.58 1.54
CA LEU A 231 10.47 18.45 0.36
C LEU A 231 10.38 19.92 0.72
N GLN A 232 9.48 20.31 1.61
CA GLN A 232 9.30 21.72 1.99
C GLN A 232 10.42 22.24 2.90
N GLN A 233 10.78 21.49 3.95
CA GLN A 233 11.69 21.98 5.00
C GLN A 233 13.16 21.68 4.72
N VAL A 234 13.46 20.60 3.99
CA VAL A 234 14.84 20.18 3.73
C VAL A 234 15.31 20.63 2.33
N THR A 235 14.43 20.57 1.33
CA THR A 235 14.81 20.92 -0.06
C THR A 235 14.26 22.27 -0.52
N GLY A 236 13.42 22.92 0.27
CA GLY A 236 12.87 24.25 -0.05
C GLY A 236 11.83 24.26 -1.18
N VAL A 237 11.25 23.10 -1.53
CA VAL A 237 10.21 23.00 -2.57
C VAL A 237 8.96 23.73 -2.13
N SER A 238 8.42 24.57 -3.01
CA SER A 238 7.14 25.26 -2.75
C SER A 238 5.99 24.26 -2.63
N THR A 239 4.92 24.65 -1.95
CA THR A 239 3.72 23.85 -1.77
C THR A 239 3.18 23.35 -3.12
N ALA A 240 3.06 24.22 -4.12
CA ALA A 240 2.64 23.84 -5.47
C ALA A 240 3.63 22.88 -6.14
N GLY A 241 4.93 23.01 -5.88
CA GLY A 241 5.97 22.11 -6.39
C GLY A 241 5.85 20.69 -5.84
N VAL A 242 5.37 20.53 -4.60
CA VAL A 242 5.17 19.20 -3.99
C VAL A 242 4.25 18.33 -4.83
N VAL A 243 3.16 18.89 -5.37
CA VAL A 243 2.21 18.15 -6.23
C VAL A 243 2.94 17.60 -7.46
N GLY A 244 3.76 18.43 -8.14
CA GLY A 244 4.55 17.99 -9.29
C GLY A 244 5.54 16.87 -8.95
N VAL A 245 6.18 16.96 -7.77
CA VAL A 245 7.10 15.91 -7.29
C VAL A 245 6.35 14.61 -6.98
N LEU A 246 5.15 14.67 -6.43
CA LEU A 246 4.31 13.48 -6.18
C LEU A 246 3.84 12.82 -7.49
N VAL A 247 3.53 13.61 -8.54
CA VAL A 247 3.26 13.06 -9.88
C VAL A 247 4.48 12.32 -10.42
N LEU A 248 5.66 12.93 -10.32
CA LEU A 248 6.93 12.32 -10.75
C LEU A 248 7.18 11.01 -9.98
N TYR A 249 7.04 11.03 -8.66
CA TYR A 249 7.16 9.84 -7.81
C TYR A 249 6.21 8.73 -8.27
N GLY A 250 4.91 9.03 -8.44
CA GLY A 250 3.90 8.07 -8.88
C GLY A 250 4.19 7.48 -10.26
N ALA A 251 4.67 8.30 -11.21
CA ALA A 251 5.08 7.82 -12.52
C ALA A 251 6.23 6.81 -12.42
N PHE A 252 7.24 7.09 -11.58
CA PHE A 252 8.36 6.16 -11.35
C PHE A 252 7.95 4.92 -10.56
N VAL A 253 7.00 5.00 -9.64
CA VAL A 253 6.35 3.84 -9.00
C VAL A 253 5.75 2.91 -10.07
N THR A 254 5.07 3.47 -11.06
CA THR A 254 4.49 2.68 -12.17
C THR A 254 5.56 1.95 -12.96
N VAL A 255 6.64 2.65 -13.33
CA VAL A 255 7.79 2.04 -14.02
C VAL A 255 8.43 0.94 -13.16
N GLY A 256 8.60 1.21 -11.86
CA GLY A 256 9.12 0.25 -10.88
C GLY A 256 8.27 -1.01 -10.78
N ASN A 257 6.95 -0.88 -10.70
CA ASN A 257 6.03 -2.02 -10.69
C ASN A 257 6.14 -2.88 -11.95
N VAL A 258 6.25 -2.25 -13.14
CA VAL A 258 6.40 -2.97 -14.41
C VAL A 258 7.74 -3.74 -14.46
N ILE A 259 8.83 -3.09 -14.08
CA ILE A 259 10.16 -3.71 -14.02
C ILE A 259 10.16 -4.85 -12.99
N GLY A 260 9.62 -4.60 -11.80
CA GLY A 260 9.51 -5.58 -10.71
C GLY A 260 8.70 -6.80 -11.11
N GLY A 261 7.59 -6.61 -11.85
CA GLY A 261 6.78 -7.71 -12.39
C GLY A 261 7.57 -8.59 -13.36
N ARG A 262 8.39 -8.00 -14.24
CA ARG A 262 9.26 -8.76 -15.15
C ARG A 262 10.38 -9.49 -14.40
N LEU A 263 10.94 -8.86 -13.37
CA LEU A 263 11.99 -9.45 -12.55
C LEU A 263 11.46 -10.60 -11.67
N ALA A 264 10.19 -10.53 -11.23
CA ALA A 264 9.55 -11.56 -10.44
C ALA A 264 9.53 -12.94 -11.14
N ASN A 265 9.51 -12.96 -12.48
CA ASN A 265 9.58 -14.20 -13.26
C ASN A 265 10.91 -14.97 -13.06
N ARG A 266 11.96 -14.30 -12.64
CA ARG A 266 13.26 -14.94 -12.35
C ARG A 266 13.29 -15.61 -10.98
N GLN A 267 12.32 -15.34 -10.12
CA GLN A 267 12.03 -15.95 -8.81
C GLN A 267 13.25 -16.11 -7.87
N ALA A 268 14.35 -15.45 -8.17
CA ALA A 268 15.61 -15.60 -7.47
C ALA A 268 15.67 -14.70 -6.23
N LEU A 269 16.08 -15.24 -5.08
CA LEU A 269 16.39 -14.47 -3.89
C LEU A 269 17.44 -13.38 -4.16
N GLY A 270 18.32 -13.61 -5.15
CA GLY A 270 19.28 -12.62 -5.64
C GLY A 270 18.63 -11.38 -6.26
N VAL A 271 17.48 -11.52 -6.93
CA VAL A 271 16.73 -10.37 -7.49
C VAL A 271 16.20 -9.49 -6.37
N VAL A 272 15.60 -10.10 -5.34
CA VAL A 272 15.10 -9.35 -4.17
C VAL A 272 16.26 -8.64 -3.46
N ALA A 273 17.40 -9.33 -3.27
CA ALA A 273 18.60 -8.71 -2.70
C ALA A 273 19.09 -7.52 -3.53
N GLY A 274 19.14 -7.65 -4.85
CA GLY A 274 19.54 -6.56 -5.75
C GLY A 274 18.62 -5.35 -5.67
N ILE A 275 17.30 -5.56 -5.56
CA ILE A 275 16.31 -4.48 -5.38
C ILE A 275 16.51 -3.78 -4.03
N LEU A 276 16.71 -4.53 -2.95
CA LEU A 276 16.97 -3.97 -1.61
C LEU A 276 18.27 -3.17 -1.58
N VAL A 277 19.33 -3.66 -2.21
CA VAL A 277 20.60 -2.92 -2.34
C VAL A 277 20.40 -1.64 -3.15
N ALA A 278 19.71 -1.70 -4.29
CA ALA A 278 19.38 -0.51 -5.07
C ALA A 278 18.60 0.52 -4.25
N GLN A 279 17.65 0.06 -3.42
CA GLN A 279 16.87 0.92 -2.52
C GLN A 279 17.76 1.61 -1.47
N ILE A 280 18.70 0.88 -0.86
CA ILE A 280 19.69 1.44 0.07
C ILE A 280 20.53 2.50 -0.64
N VAL A 281 21.07 2.18 -1.81
CA VAL A 281 21.89 3.12 -2.61
C VAL A 281 21.11 4.39 -2.92
N VAL A 282 19.85 4.28 -3.37
CA VAL A 282 19.00 5.44 -3.67
C VAL A 282 18.77 6.31 -2.44
N GLN A 283 18.54 5.70 -1.26
CA GLN A 283 18.34 6.45 -0.02
C GLN A 283 19.63 7.16 0.43
N LEU A 284 20.79 6.51 0.31
CA LEU A 284 22.08 7.14 0.62
C LEU A 284 22.42 8.24 -0.38
N LEU A 285 22.11 8.06 -1.67
CA LEU A 285 22.28 9.10 -2.69
C LEU A 285 21.48 10.35 -2.35
N GLN A 286 20.31 10.25 -1.75
CA GLN A 286 19.53 11.43 -1.34
C GLN A 286 20.31 12.32 -0.37
N LEU A 287 21.09 11.76 0.56
CA LEU A 287 21.95 12.55 1.46
C LEU A 287 23.02 13.33 0.70
N LEU A 288 23.60 12.73 -0.34
CA LEU A 288 24.62 13.37 -1.18
C LEU A 288 24.03 14.42 -2.13
N LEU A 289 22.76 14.27 -2.50
CA LEU A 289 22.07 15.17 -3.42
C LEU A 289 21.40 16.37 -2.71
N LEU A 290 21.20 16.30 -1.38
CA LEU A 290 20.58 17.34 -0.57
C LEU A 290 21.13 18.75 -0.82
N PRO A 291 22.47 18.98 -0.84
CA PRO A 291 23.02 20.32 -1.00
C PRO A 291 22.93 20.88 -2.42
N ARG A 292 22.37 20.12 -3.37
CA ARG A 292 22.34 20.49 -4.80
C ARG A 292 20.92 20.79 -5.25
N PRO A 293 20.57 22.06 -5.54
CA PRO A 293 19.24 22.43 -6.00
C PRO A 293 18.80 21.62 -7.23
N GLY A 294 17.56 21.08 -7.18
CA GLY A 294 16.99 20.30 -8.27
C GLY A 294 17.36 18.80 -8.31
N TRP A 295 18.52 18.40 -7.78
CA TRP A 295 18.94 16.99 -7.80
C TRP A 295 18.09 16.09 -6.86
N TYR A 296 17.43 16.66 -5.86
CA TYR A 296 16.47 15.92 -5.03
C TYR A 296 15.35 15.28 -5.87
N LEU A 297 14.97 15.88 -7.01
CA LEU A 297 13.97 15.31 -7.92
C LEU A 297 14.40 13.94 -8.43
N VAL A 298 15.69 13.80 -8.79
CA VAL A 298 16.26 12.52 -9.21
C VAL A 298 16.18 11.50 -8.07
N GLY A 299 16.55 11.90 -6.86
CA GLY A 299 16.48 11.03 -5.68
C GLY A 299 15.06 10.54 -5.39
N ILE A 300 14.05 11.43 -5.45
CA ILE A 300 12.64 11.08 -5.22
C ILE A 300 12.08 10.21 -6.34
N ALA A 301 12.41 10.51 -7.61
CA ALA A 301 12.03 9.67 -8.74
C ALA A 301 12.60 8.24 -8.61
N LEU A 302 13.89 8.13 -8.30
CA LEU A 302 14.54 6.84 -8.06
C LEU A 302 13.96 6.12 -6.84
N LEU A 303 13.59 6.84 -5.77
CA LEU A 303 12.90 6.24 -4.62
C LEU A 303 11.57 5.62 -5.05
N GLY A 304 10.74 6.33 -5.83
CA GLY A 304 9.50 5.79 -6.40
C GLY A 304 9.74 4.53 -7.23
N LEU A 305 10.79 4.55 -8.07
CA LEU A 305 11.16 3.40 -8.90
C LEU A 305 11.45 2.16 -8.06
N VAL A 306 12.32 2.27 -7.06
CA VAL A 306 12.80 1.10 -6.30
C VAL A 306 11.84 0.66 -5.20
N ALA A 307 11.05 1.57 -4.62
CA ALA A 307 10.15 1.29 -3.49
C ALA A 307 9.13 0.19 -3.81
N PHE A 308 8.53 0.24 -5.00
CA PHE A 308 7.48 -0.71 -5.39
C PHE A 308 7.98 -1.84 -6.31
N MET A 309 9.23 -1.76 -6.79
CA MET A 309 9.83 -2.78 -7.65
C MET A 309 9.88 -4.15 -6.95
N GLY A 310 10.04 -4.17 -5.61
CA GLY A 310 10.11 -5.39 -4.80
C GLY A 310 8.80 -6.15 -4.67
N ASN A 311 7.63 -5.50 -4.79
CA ASN A 311 6.34 -6.06 -4.41
C ASN A 311 6.02 -7.38 -5.14
N ALA A 312 6.13 -7.39 -6.47
CA ALA A 312 5.84 -8.58 -7.26
C ALA A 312 6.85 -9.71 -6.99
N SER A 313 8.12 -9.38 -6.78
CA SER A 313 9.18 -10.35 -6.48
C SER A 313 8.99 -10.97 -5.09
N LEU A 314 8.62 -10.16 -4.08
CA LEU A 314 8.30 -10.62 -2.73
C LEU A 314 7.06 -11.52 -2.73
N GLN A 315 6.01 -11.11 -3.44
CA GLN A 315 4.78 -11.90 -3.59
C GLN A 315 5.05 -13.26 -4.28
N SER A 316 5.84 -13.26 -5.36
CA SER A 316 6.24 -14.48 -6.05
C SER A 316 7.06 -15.39 -5.14
N ARG A 317 8.00 -14.83 -4.39
CA ARG A 317 8.87 -15.58 -3.48
C ARG A 317 8.08 -16.25 -2.35
N ILE A 318 7.13 -15.55 -1.73
CA ILE A 318 6.33 -16.14 -0.64
C ILE A 318 5.46 -17.29 -1.16
N ILE A 319 4.84 -17.10 -2.34
CA ILE A 319 4.04 -18.15 -2.98
C ILE A 319 4.89 -19.38 -3.23
N MET A 320 6.07 -19.24 -3.85
CA MET A 320 6.99 -20.37 -4.12
C MET A 320 7.38 -21.10 -2.84
N THR A 321 7.92 -20.35 -1.85
CA THR A 321 8.38 -20.94 -0.61
C THR A 321 7.26 -21.71 0.10
N THR A 322 6.03 -21.17 0.05
CA THR A 322 4.88 -21.83 0.69
C THR A 322 4.37 -23.02 -0.13
N THR A 323 4.40 -22.95 -1.45
CA THR A 323 4.04 -24.09 -2.31
C THR A 323 4.95 -25.30 -2.07
N GLU A 324 6.23 -25.04 -1.77
CA GLU A 324 7.19 -26.11 -1.44
C GLU A 324 7.00 -26.68 -0.02
N LEU A 325 6.72 -25.82 0.97
CA LEU A 325 6.76 -26.19 2.39
C LEU A 325 5.39 -26.45 3.02
N ALA A 326 4.35 -25.80 2.53
CA ALA A 326 2.98 -25.87 3.05
C ALA A 326 1.94 -25.61 1.92
N PRO A 327 1.85 -26.46 0.89
CA PRO A 327 1.09 -26.22 -0.34
C PRO A 327 -0.39 -25.93 -0.10
N ALA A 328 -0.99 -26.51 0.95
CA ALA A 328 -2.39 -26.28 1.33
C ALA A 328 -2.66 -24.85 1.83
N HIS A 329 -1.62 -24.06 2.16
CA HIS A 329 -1.73 -22.75 2.78
C HIS A 329 -1.15 -21.61 1.92
N THR A 330 -0.97 -21.81 0.62
CA THR A 330 -0.39 -20.83 -0.29
C THR A 330 -1.21 -19.53 -0.35
N ASP A 331 -2.55 -19.64 -0.34
CA ASP A 331 -3.44 -18.48 -0.33
C ASP A 331 -3.30 -17.66 0.97
N VAL A 332 -3.17 -18.36 2.10
CA VAL A 332 -2.94 -17.73 3.41
C VAL A 332 -1.60 -16.99 3.44
N ALA A 333 -0.54 -17.59 2.93
CA ALA A 333 0.78 -16.96 2.88
C ALA A 333 0.79 -15.74 1.94
N SER A 334 0.07 -15.81 0.83
CA SER A 334 -0.14 -14.68 -0.08
C SER A 334 -0.83 -13.51 0.63
N ALA A 335 -1.88 -13.77 1.41
CA ALA A 335 -2.55 -12.76 2.23
C ALA A 335 -1.64 -12.21 3.33
N LEU A 336 -0.87 -13.06 3.99
CA LEU A 336 0.12 -12.65 5.02
C LEU A 336 1.23 -11.78 4.43
N ASN A 337 1.61 -11.97 3.16
CA ASN A 337 2.56 -11.07 2.51
C ASN A 337 2.00 -9.65 2.38
N VAL A 338 0.72 -9.50 2.04
CA VAL A 338 0.06 -8.18 2.02
C VAL A 338 0.06 -7.56 3.43
N SER A 339 -0.24 -8.36 4.46
CA SER A 339 -0.13 -7.91 5.85
C SER A 339 1.29 -7.51 6.23
N ALA A 340 2.30 -8.27 5.79
CA ALA A 340 3.73 -7.97 6.02
C ALA A 340 4.14 -6.64 5.38
N LEU A 341 3.69 -6.35 4.15
CA LEU A 341 3.90 -5.04 3.50
C LEU A 341 3.28 -3.90 4.32
N ASN A 342 2.06 -4.10 4.82
CA ASN A 342 1.38 -3.12 5.66
C ASN A 342 2.07 -2.93 7.03
N PHE A 343 2.58 -4.00 7.65
CA PHE A 343 3.44 -3.87 8.83
C PHE A 343 4.73 -3.11 8.50
N GLY A 344 5.25 -3.26 7.28
CA GLY A 344 6.35 -2.44 6.76
C GLY A 344 5.98 -0.96 6.70
N ILE A 345 4.84 -0.61 6.11
CA ILE A 345 4.33 0.78 6.08
C ILE A 345 4.22 1.32 7.51
N ALA A 346 3.58 0.57 8.41
CA ALA A 346 3.39 0.98 9.79
C ALA A 346 4.73 1.18 10.52
N GLY A 347 5.63 0.19 10.44
CA GLY A 347 6.95 0.24 11.09
C GLY A 347 7.83 1.36 10.52
N GLY A 348 7.89 1.49 9.20
CA GLY A 348 8.62 2.56 8.54
C GLY A 348 8.09 3.95 8.91
N SER A 349 6.77 4.14 8.89
CA SER A 349 6.13 5.41 9.30
C SER A 349 6.38 5.73 10.77
N PHE A 350 6.29 4.74 11.65
CA PHE A 350 6.56 4.90 13.09
C PHE A 350 8.02 5.27 13.36
N VAL A 351 8.96 4.55 12.74
CA VAL A 351 10.40 4.85 12.82
C VAL A 351 10.68 6.24 12.25
N GLY A 352 10.09 6.59 11.10
CA GLY A 352 10.22 7.92 10.49
C GLY A 352 9.74 9.03 11.43
N ASN A 353 8.64 8.81 12.17
CA ASN A 353 8.17 9.74 13.19
C ASN A 353 9.20 9.96 14.30
N ALA A 354 9.75 8.88 14.84
CA ALA A 354 10.78 8.96 15.86
C ALA A 354 12.02 9.71 15.36
N VAL A 355 12.50 9.38 14.15
CA VAL A 355 13.64 10.07 13.52
C VAL A 355 13.38 11.55 13.34
N MET A 356 12.21 11.93 12.84
CA MET A 356 11.82 13.34 12.68
C MET A 356 11.85 14.07 14.01
N SER A 357 11.39 13.45 15.10
CA SER A 357 11.27 14.07 16.42
C SER A 357 12.62 14.22 17.13
N TYR A 358 13.56 13.28 16.96
CA TYR A 358 14.82 13.23 17.70
C TYR A 358 16.06 13.61 16.89
N ALA A 359 16.05 13.38 15.57
CA ALA A 359 17.25 13.55 14.72
C ALA A 359 17.03 14.49 13.52
N GLY A 360 15.78 14.88 13.25
CA GLY A 360 15.41 15.78 12.17
C GLY A 360 15.15 15.04 10.84
N LEU A 361 14.40 15.72 9.95
CA LEU A 361 13.93 15.19 8.67
C LEU A 361 15.05 14.73 7.74
N GLN A 362 16.21 15.39 7.78
CA GLN A 362 17.35 15.06 6.93
C GLN A 362 17.95 13.67 7.20
N MET A 363 17.65 13.06 8.35
CA MET A 363 18.12 11.72 8.70
C MET A 363 17.18 10.60 8.21
N LEU A 364 15.99 10.92 7.72
CA LEU A 364 15.04 9.93 7.22
C LEU A 364 15.63 8.99 6.16
N PRO A 365 16.37 9.47 5.12
CA PRO A 365 16.96 8.57 4.13
C PRO A 365 18.00 7.62 4.74
N LEU A 366 18.82 8.09 5.71
CA LEU A 366 19.83 7.27 6.36
C LEU A 366 19.18 6.12 7.15
N VAL A 367 18.17 6.42 7.94
CA VAL A 367 17.50 5.41 8.75
C VAL A 367 16.70 4.44 7.88
N GLY A 368 16.11 4.92 6.80
CA GLY A 368 15.53 4.04 5.79
C GLY A 368 16.58 3.08 5.18
N ALA A 369 17.77 3.59 4.83
CA ALA A 369 18.87 2.77 4.33
C ALA A 369 19.31 1.71 5.35
N VAL A 370 19.41 2.06 6.64
CA VAL A 370 19.72 1.11 7.73
C VAL A 370 18.66 0.02 7.83
N MET A 371 17.38 0.38 7.78
CA MET A 371 16.27 -0.59 7.79
C MET A 371 16.33 -1.53 6.57
N GLY A 372 16.64 -0.99 5.38
CA GLY A 372 16.90 -1.78 4.17
C GLY A 372 18.12 -2.73 4.34
N GLY A 373 19.18 -2.27 5.01
CA GLY A 373 20.36 -3.08 5.36
C GLY A 373 19.99 -4.29 6.23
N VAL A 374 19.12 -4.09 7.22
CA VAL A 374 18.59 -5.20 8.04
C VAL A 374 17.81 -6.20 7.16
N ALA A 375 17.01 -5.72 6.19
CA ALA A 375 16.34 -6.62 5.25
C ALA A 375 17.34 -7.44 4.41
N VAL A 376 18.46 -6.86 3.99
CA VAL A 376 19.53 -7.60 3.28
C VAL A 376 20.19 -8.64 4.17
N LEU A 377 20.37 -8.37 5.47
CA LEU A 377 20.85 -9.40 6.43
C LEU A 377 19.86 -10.57 6.54
N VAL A 378 18.55 -10.32 6.52
CA VAL A 378 17.53 -11.38 6.48
C VAL A 378 17.66 -12.21 5.18
N VAL A 379 17.96 -11.58 4.03
CA VAL A 379 18.25 -12.31 2.78
C VAL A 379 19.48 -13.22 2.96
N ALA A 380 20.53 -12.74 3.61
CA ALA A 380 21.73 -13.54 3.86
C ALA A 380 21.44 -14.75 4.76
N LEU A 381 20.60 -14.57 5.81
CA LEU A 381 20.11 -15.67 6.65
C LEU A 381 19.29 -16.68 5.83
N LEU A 382 18.36 -16.23 4.99
CA LEU A 382 17.58 -17.10 4.11
C LEU A 382 18.47 -17.91 3.17
N ARG A 383 19.58 -17.35 2.66
CA ARG A 383 20.53 -18.09 1.82
C ARG A 383 21.26 -19.20 2.55
N ARG A 384 21.47 -19.07 3.87
CA ARG A 384 22.15 -20.08 4.68
C ARG A 384 21.27 -21.28 5.04
N ILE A 385 19.96 -21.08 5.06
CA ILE A 385 18.97 -22.11 5.43
C ILE A 385 18.25 -22.73 4.21
N ASN A 386 18.51 -22.21 3.00
CA ASN A 386 18.06 -22.82 1.74
C ASN A 386 19.05 -23.88 1.29
#